data_f00dd55f7dacbe7b5513051857e27dd7
#
_entry.id   f00dd55f7dacbe7b5513051857e27dd7
#
_cell.length_a   1.000
_cell.length_b   1.000
_cell.length_c   1.000
_cell.angle_alpha   90.00
_cell.angle_beta   90.00
_cell.angle_gamma   90.00
#
_symmetry.space_group_name_H-M   'P 1'
#
loop_
_entity.id
_entity.type
_entity.pdbx_description
1 polymer ?
#
loop_
_entity_poly.entity_id
_entity_poly.type
_entity_poly.pdbx_seq_one_letter_code
_entity_poly.pdbx_strand_id
1 'polypeptide(L)'
;MFERPSGGERTALVNVTVGGGSDPAVMEEFRLLAKSAGAEILWEENFNRGEVEPRYFIGKGQAEQIAERVKAQDLELVIFNAPLSPSQERNLEKLCQARVLDRSGLVLDIFAQRARSHEGKLQVELAQLKHLSTRLVRGWTHLERQKGGIGLRGPGETQLETDRRLLGERIKQLQAKLEKVERQRWQVRKSREALPTVALAGYTNSGKSTLFNALTRADVLTKDQLFATLDPTWRRLNGSKDTILLADTVGFVSDLPHELVEAFKSTLEETVYAQLILQVMDVAENDRLDRERVVRQVLKEIGADQIPTIRVYNKIDKTGAKPTMLWDENGLAATIFLSALTGEGLELLHEAIIKFFHRDQVEGWLFLEQSQQKLLQQLYRERLVQEENYDAAGRHSVRLKISEKRRKQLEALYNCPLNLSNL
;
A
#
# COMPACT_ATOMS: atom_id res chain seq x y z
N MET A 1 -14.17 -13.82 -20.65
CA MET A 1 -13.65 -12.53 -20.16
C MET A 1 -14.69 -11.51 -20.58
N PHE A 2 -15.52 -11.03 -19.64
CA PHE A 2 -16.51 -10.03 -19.96
C PHE A 2 -15.76 -8.74 -20.30
N GLU A 3 -16.06 -8.15 -21.46
CA GLU A 3 -15.58 -6.82 -21.81
C GLU A 3 -16.06 -5.86 -20.72
N ARG A 4 -15.14 -5.15 -20.09
CA ARG A 4 -15.49 -4.13 -19.12
C ARG A 4 -16.01 -2.91 -19.87
N PRO A 5 -17.19 -2.39 -19.52
CA PRO A 5 -17.63 -1.11 -20.06
C PRO A 5 -16.57 -0.04 -19.70
N SER A 6 -16.32 0.83 -20.62
CA SER A 6 -15.36 1.94 -20.50
C SER A 6 -15.96 3.07 -19.67
N GLY A 7 -16.17 2.87 -18.35
CA GLY A 7 -16.58 3.92 -17.40
C GLY A 7 -18.00 4.48 -17.62
N GLY A 8 -18.62 4.97 -16.57
CA GLY A 8 -19.92 5.62 -16.64
C GLY A 8 -21.11 4.68 -16.41
N GLU A 9 -20.90 3.48 -15.82
CA GLU A 9 -22.04 2.63 -15.43
C GLU A 9 -22.94 3.35 -14.43
N ARG A 10 -24.23 3.42 -14.74
CA ARG A 10 -25.26 4.03 -13.87
C ARG A 10 -25.45 3.18 -12.65
N THR A 11 -25.04 3.70 -11.50
CA THR A 11 -24.76 2.90 -10.29
C THR A 11 -25.63 3.31 -9.10
N ALA A 12 -26.13 2.30 -8.38
CA ALA A 12 -26.66 2.45 -7.03
C ALA A 12 -25.59 2.08 -5.99
N LEU A 13 -25.47 2.86 -4.94
CA LEU A 13 -24.66 2.54 -3.75
C LEU A 13 -25.56 2.12 -2.60
N VAL A 14 -25.30 0.95 -2.06
CA VAL A 14 -26.04 0.38 -0.93
C VAL A 14 -25.07 0.18 0.24
N ASN A 15 -25.20 1.01 1.27
CA ASN A 15 -24.46 0.86 2.51
C ASN A 15 -25.31 0.10 3.53
N VAL A 16 -24.75 -0.93 4.16
CA VAL A 16 -25.44 -1.71 5.17
C VAL A 16 -24.61 -1.70 6.43
N THR A 17 -25.16 -1.12 7.49
CA THR A 17 -24.55 -1.12 8.81
C THR A 17 -25.20 -2.20 9.68
N VAL A 18 -24.37 -3.06 10.27
CA VAL A 18 -24.85 -4.15 11.15
C VAL A 18 -24.48 -3.84 12.59
N GLY A 19 -25.47 -3.75 13.47
CA GLY A 19 -25.28 -3.59 14.92
C GLY A 19 -24.76 -2.22 15.38
N GLY A 20 -24.72 -1.21 14.50
CA GLY A 20 -24.18 0.11 14.82
C GLY A 20 -24.95 1.27 14.17
N GLY A 21 -24.55 2.51 14.47
CA GLY A 21 -25.02 3.71 13.79
C GLY A 21 -24.34 3.90 12.44
N SER A 22 -25.01 4.57 11.49
CA SER A 22 -24.42 4.97 10.23
C SER A 22 -23.32 6.02 10.48
N ASP A 23 -22.07 5.70 10.11
CA ASP A 23 -20.97 6.65 10.13
C ASP A 23 -20.89 7.37 8.78
N PRO A 24 -21.07 8.70 8.73
CA PRO A 24 -20.95 9.47 7.49
C PRO A 24 -19.60 9.30 6.79
N ALA A 25 -18.52 9.08 7.55
CA ALA A 25 -17.19 8.91 6.99
C ALA A 25 -17.06 7.61 6.15
N VAL A 26 -17.73 6.54 6.60
CA VAL A 26 -17.77 5.26 5.86
C VAL A 26 -18.50 5.42 4.52
N MET A 27 -19.60 6.18 4.51
CA MET A 27 -20.34 6.42 3.27
C MET A 27 -19.56 7.31 2.30
N GLU A 28 -18.85 8.32 2.81
CA GLU A 28 -17.99 9.17 1.96
C GLU A 28 -16.83 8.37 1.35
N GLU A 29 -16.17 7.52 2.14
CA GLU A 29 -15.14 6.61 1.61
C GLU A 29 -15.70 5.70 0.53
N PHE A 30 -16.87 5.12 0.76
CA PHE A 30 -17.53 4.23 -0.20
C PHE A 30 -17.88 4.95 -1.51
N ARG A 31 -18.36 6.19 -1.42
CA ARG A 31 -18.62 7.07 -2.58
C ARG A 31 -17.33 7.34 -3.38
N LEU A 32 -16.25 7.64 -2.67
CA LEU A 32 -14.94 7.87 -3.30
C LEU A 32 -14.37 6.61 -3.97
N LEU A 33 -14.59 5.42 -3.38
CA LEU A 33 -14.24 4.14 -4.00
C LEU A 33 -15.00 3.94 -5.31
N ALA A 34 -16.32 4.10 -5.31
CA ALA A 34 -17.14 3.94 -6.50
C ALA A 34 -16.74 4.92 -7.61
N LYS A 35 -16.54 6.20 -7.28
CA LYS A 35 -16.03 7.22 -8.23
C LYS A 35 -14.64 6.86 -8.77
N SER A 36 -13.77 6.28 -7.93
CA SER A 36 -12.42 5.86 -8.34
C SER A 36 -12.44 4.68 -9.32
N ALA A 37 -13.50 3.87 -9.27
CA ALA A 37 -13.78 2.81 -10.26
C ALA A 37 -14.41 3.34 -11.56
N GLY A 38 -14.82 4.61 -11.60
CA GLY A 38 -15.47 5.24 -12.76
C GLY A 38 -17.00 5.08 -12.78
N ALA A 39 -17.63 4.75 -11.64
CA ALA A 39 -19.08 4.63 -11.53
C ALA A 39 -19.77 6.01 -11.54
N GLU A 40 -20.89 6.11 -12.25
CA GLU A 40 -21.81 7.24 -12.21
C GLU A 40 -22.88 6.98 -11.13
N ILE A 41 -22.72 7.61 -9.97
CA ILE A 41 -23.59 7.38 -8.81
C ILE A 41 -24.89 8.16 -9.00
N LEU A 42 -26.00 7.46 -9.23
CA LEU A 42 -27.32 8.06 -9.40
C LEU A 42 -28.21 7.91 -8.16
N TRP A 43 -27.94 6.91 -7.33
CA TRP A 43 -28.72 6.67 -6.13
C TRP A 43 -27.88 6.09 -5.03
N GLU A 44 -28.16 6.48 -3.79
CA GLU A 44 -27.50 6.00 -2.57
C GLU A 44 -28.54 5.64 -1.52
N GLU A 45 -28.32 4.54 -0.81
CA GLU A 45 -29.19 4.09 0.25
C GLU A 45 -28.39 3.53 1.43
N ASN A 46 -28.88 3.80 2.65
CA ASN A 46 -28.30 3.33 3.89
C ASN A 46 -29.31 2.46 4.63
N PHE A 47 -28.97 1.21 4.85
CA PHE A 47 -29.76 0.30 5.68
C PHE A 47 -29.06 0.02 7.00
N ASN A 48 -29.80 0.12 8.11
CA ASN A 48 -29.33 -0.31 9.42
C ASN A 48 -30.01 -1.64 9.76
N ARG A 49 -29.20 -2.65 10.12
CA ARG A 49 -29.67 -4.01 10.42
C ARG A 49 -29.11 -4.49 11.75
N GLY A 50 -29.92 -5.20 12.54
CA GLY A 50 -29.44 -5.93 13.70
C GLY A 50 -28.65 -7.18 13.31
N GLU A 51 -29.13 -7.90 12.28
CA GLU A 51 -28.54 -9.14 11.79
C GLU A 51 -28.55 -9.19 10.26
N VAL A 52 -27.61 -9.97 9.70
CA VAL A 52 -27.49 -10.23 8.27
C VAL A 52 -28.47 -11.31 7.84
N GLU A 53 -29.23 -11.06 6.78
CA GLU A 53 -30.14 -12.08 6.23
C GLU A 53 -29.40 -13.03 5.26
N PRO A 54 -29.58 -14.35 5.41
CA PRO A 54 -28.86 -15.33 4.59
C PRO A 54 -29.09 -15.21 3.09
N ARG A 55 -30.29 -14.77 2.66
CA ARG A 55 -30.69 -14.79 1.26
C ARG A 55 -30.21 -13.58 0.46
N TYR A 56 -30.31 -12.38 1.03
CA TYR A 56 -30.05 -11.10 0.34
C TYR A 56 -29.06 -10.19 1.07
N PHE A 57 -28.49 -10.61 2.18
CA PHE A 57 -27.73 -9.78 3.12
C PHE A 57 -28.58 -8.77 3.89
N ILE A 58 -29.59 -8.20 3.21
CA ILE A 58 -30.62 -7.28 3.71
C ILE A 58 -31.99 -7.95 3.73
N GLY A 59 -32.99 -7.32 4.37
CA GLY A 59 -34.36 -7.85 4.40
C GLY A 59 -34.97 -7.96 3.00
N LYS A 60 -35.90 -8.90 2.81
CA LYS A 60 -36.57 -9.13 1.52
C LYS A 60 -37.22 -7.87 0.96
N GLY A 61 -37.95 -7.10 1.79
CA GLY A 61 -38.59 -5.86 1.35
C GLY A 61 -37.59 -4.78 0.92
N GLN A 62 -36.43 -4.69 1.61
CA GLN A 62 -35.36 -3.79 1.21
C GLN A 62 -34.74 -4.20 -0.13
N ALA A 63 -34.54 -5.50 -0.37
CA ALA A 63 -34.06 -6.00 -1.64
C ALA A 63 -35.04 -5.72 -2.80
N GLU A 64 -36.34 -5.89 -2.55
CA GLU A 64 -37.40 -5.54 -3.51
C GLU A 64 -37.42 -4.03 -3.80
N GLN A 65 -37.27 -3.17 -2.78
CA GLN A 65 -37.14 -1.71 -2.95
C GLN A 65 -35.94 -1.34 -3.84
N ILE A 66 -34.79 -1.97 -3.65
CA ILE A 66 -33.62 -1.75 -4.50
C ILE A 66 -33.96 -2.16 -5.94
N ALA A 67 -34.56 -3.32 -6.14
CA ALA A 67 -34.90 -3.82 -7.49
C ALA A 67 -35.88 -2.88 -8.23
N GLU A 68 -36.86 -2.33 -7.53
CA GLU A 68 -37.79 -1.33 -8.10
C GLU A 68 -37.06 -0.05 -8.50
N ARG A 69 -36.12 0.44 -7.68
CA ARG A 69 -35.30 1.62 -7.98
C ARG A 69 -34.38 1.38 -9.17
N VAL A 70 -33.70 0.24 -9.20
CA VAL A 70 -32.82 -0.16 -10.30
C VAL A 70 -33.58 -0.12 -11.62
N LYS A 71 -34.79 -0.70 -11.65
CA LYS A 71 -35.64 -0.72 -12.84
C LYS A 71 -36.19 0.69 -13.21
N ALA A 72 -36.60 1.49 -12.22
CA ALA A 72 -37.15 2.81 -12.44
C ALA A 72 -36.14 3.81 -13.00
N GLN A 73 -34.88 3.69 -12.59
CA GLN A 73 -33.79 4.59 -12.99
C GLN A 73 -32.86 3.97 -14.04
N ASP A 74 -33.17 2.75 -14.52
CA ASP A 74 -32.36 2.01 -15.49
C ASP A 74 -30.90 1.92 -15.06
N LEU A 75 -30.67 1.46 -13.81
CA LEU A 75 -29.33 1.30 -13.26
C LEU A 75 -28.71 -0.01 -13.73
N GLU A 76 -27.42 0.04 -14.04
CA GLU A 76 -26.68 -1.10 -14.61
C GLU A 76 -25.91 -1.87 -13.53
N LEU A 77 -25.58 -1.18 -12.42
CA LEU A 77 -24.73 -1.70 -11.36
C LEU A 77 -25.29 -1.34 -9.98
N VAL A 78 -25.25 -2.29 -9.07
CA VAL A 78 -25.54 -2.09 -7.64
C VAL A 78 -24.31 -2.48 -6.84
N ILE A 79 -23.75 -1.57 -6.07
CA ILE A 79 -22.56 -1.84 -5.26
C ILE A 79 -22.96 -1.86 -3.78
N PHE A 80 -22.55 -2.92 -3.07
CA PHE A 80 -22.76 -3.08 -1.64
C PHE A 80 -21.46 -2.77 -0.89
N ASN A 81 -21.56 -1.93 0.15
CA ASN A 81 -20.45 -1.63 1.05
C ASN A 81 -20.30 -2.71 2.14
N ALA A 82 -20.37 -3.96 1.75
CA ALA A 82 -20.25 -5.12 2.64
C ALA A 82 -19.79 -6.34 1.82
N PRO A 83 -19.13 -7.32 2.43
CA PRO A 83 -18.81 -8.56 1.76
C PRO A 83 -20.08 -9.40 1.54
N LEU A 84 -20.41 -9.70 0.30
CA LEU A 84 -21.53 -10.56 -0.04
C LEU A 84 -21.08 -12.00 -0.24
N SER A 85 -21.87 -12.96 0.24
CA SER A 85 -21.69 -14.34 -0.16
C SER A 85 -22.07 -14.53 -1.63
N PRO A 86 -21.49 -15.51 -2.34
CA PRO A 86 -21.82 -15.77 -3.74
C PRO A 86 -23.30 -16.07 -4.00
N SER A 87 -24.00 -16.62 -3.00
CA SER A 87 -25.44 -16.86 -3.06
C SER A 87 -26.27 -15.58 -2.94
N GLN A 88 -25.85 -14.67 -2.05
CA GLN A 88 -26.49 -13.37 -1.88
C GLN A 88 -26.35 -12.52 -3.12
N GLU A 89 -25.13 -12.42 -3.67
CA GLU A 89 -24.85 -11.66 -4.91
C GLU A 89 -25.75 -12.14 -6.06
N ARG A 90 -25.75 -13.46 -6.31
CA ARG A 90 -26.61 -14.06 -7.35
C ARG A 90 -28.11 -13.80 -7.11
N ASN A 91 -28.57 -13.90 -5.87
CA ASN A 91 -29.97 -13.67 -5.55
C ASN A 91 -30.35 -12.20 -5.80
N LEU A 92 -29.46 -11.28 -5.44
CA LEU A 92 -29.63 -9.85 -5.70
C LEU A 92 -29.58 -9.55 -7.20
N GLU A 93 -28.64 -10.11 -7.97
CA GLU A 93 -28.58 -9.95 -9.42
C GLU A 93 -29.84 -10.41 -10.12
N LYS A 94 -30.38 -11.58 -9.71
CA LYS A 94 -31.64 -12.10 -10.24
C LYS A 94 -32.83 -11.21 -9.91
N LEU A 95 -32.84 -10.60 -8.74
CA LEU A 95 -33.93 -9.75 -8.30
C LEU A 95 -33.86 -8.36 -8.97
N CYS A 96 -32.67 -7.75 -8.99
CA CYS A 96 -32.45 -6.41 -9.53
C CYS A 96 -32.37 -6.38 -11.07
N GLN A 97 -32.09 -7.53 -11.72
CA GLN A 97 -31.79 -7.62 -13.15
C GLN A 97 -30.63 -6.70 -13.58
N ALA A 98 -29.70 -6.43 -12.67
CA ALA A 98 -28.48 -5.63 -12.84
C ALA A 98 -27.31 -6.35 -12.22
N ARG A 99 -26.09 -5.97 -12.59
CA ARG A 99 -24.88 -6.48 -11.94
C ARG A 99 -24.86 -6.07 -10.47
N VAL A 100 -24.43 -6.98 -9.62
CA VAL A 100 -24.18 -6.70 -8.19
C VAL A 100 -22.71 -6.88 -7.89
N LEU A 101 -22.13 -5.94 -7.18
CA LEU A 101 -20.74 -5.95 -6.79
C LEU A 101 -20.64 -5.71 -5.29
N ASP A 102 -19.78 -6.45 -4.61
CA ASP A 102 -19.46 -6.18 -3.22
C ASP A 102 -18.22 -5.26 -3.10
N ARG A 103 -17.93 -4.80 -1.88
CA ARG A 103 -16.76 -3.96 -1.59
C ARG A 103 -15.45 -4.58 -2.08
N SER A 104 -15.27 -5.88 -1.92
CA SER A 104 -14.08 -6.61 -2.35
C SER A 104 -13.91 -6.59 -3.86
N GLY A 105 -14.98 -6.85 -4.59
CA GLY A 105 -15.01 -6.77 -6.05
C GLY A 105 -14.74 -5.35 -6.56
N LEU A 106 -15.31 -4.32 -5.90
CA LEU A 106 -15.07 -2.92 -6.24
C LEU A 106 -13.58 -2.55 -6.11
N VAL A 107 -12.93 -2.92 -5.00
CA VAL A 107 -11.50 -2.67 -4.80
C VAL A 107 -10.66 -3.40 -5.84
N LEU A 108 -11.00 -4.66 -6.18
CA LEU A 108 -10.33 -5.41 -7.25
C LEU A 108 -10.46 -4.74 -8.61
N ASP A 109 -11.61 -4.16 -8.92
CA ASP A 109 -11.83 -3.46 -10.19
C ASP A 109 -11.01 -2.16 -10.26
N ILE A 110 -10.92 -1.40 -9.16
CA ILE A 110 -10.03 -0.23 -9.07
C ILE A 110 -8.58 -0.66 -9.31
N PHE A 111 -8.12 -1.71 -8.65
CA PHE A 111 -6.75 -2.20 -8.81
C PHE A 111 -6.46 -2.66 -10.23
N ALA A 112 -7.41 -3.31 -10.89
CA ALA A 112 -7.25 -3.73 -12.27
C ALA A 112 -7.12 -2.56 -13.26
N GLN A 113 -7.76 -1.43 -12.97
CA GLN A 113 -7.62 -0.21 -13.77
C GLN A 113 -6.28 0.51 -13.48
N ARG A 114 -5.74 0.37 -12.26
CA ARG A 114 -4.53 1.09 -11.80
C ARG A 114 -3.23 0.34 -12.06
N ALA A 115 -3.24 -0.98 -12.13
CA ALA A 115 -2.06 -1.80 -12.37
C ALA A 115 -1.39 -1.46 -13.71
N ARG A 116 -0.21 -0.87 -13.66
CA ARG A 116 0.57 -0.49 -14.85
C ARG A 116 1.75 -1.43 -15.06
N SER A 117 2.42 -1.84 -14.00
CA SER A 117 3.54 -2.74 -14.07
C SER A 117 3.11 -4.14 -14.49
N HIS A 118 4.03 -4.89 -15.10
CA HIS A 118 3.78 -6.29 -15.43
C HIS A 118 3.44 -7.12 -14.17
N GLU A 119 4.14 -6.86 -13.09
CA GLU A 119 3.92 -7.53 -11.81
C GLU A 119 2.56 -7.17 -11.21
N GLY A 120 2.23 -5.86 -11.10
CA GLY A 120 0.93 -5.42 -10.60
C GLY A 120 -0.24 -6.04 -11.37
N LYS A 121 -0.12 -6.16 -12.71
CA LYS A 121 -1.13 -6.85 -13.54
C LYS A 121 -1.25 -8.33 -13.18
N LEU A 122 -0.13 -9.04 -12.97
CA LEU A 122 -0.16 -10.46 -12.57
C LEU A 122 -0.77 -10.64 -11.17
N GLN A 123 -0.47 -9.74 -10.23
CA GLN A 123 -1.03 -9.76 -8.88
C GLN A 123 -2.54 -9.53 -8.88
N VAL A 124 -3.00 -8.52 -9.62
CA VAL A 124 -4.43 -8.24 -9.77
C VAL A 124 -5.15 -9.40 -10.44
N GLU A 125 -4.60 -9.95 -11.53
CA GLU A 125 -5.18 -11.13 -12.20
C GLU A 125 -5.28 -12.31 -11.23
N LEU A 126 -4.24 -12.56 -10.43
CA LEU A 126 -4.23 -13.62 -9.42
C LEU A 126 -5.32 -13.39 -8.35
N ALA A 127 -5.44 -12.17 -7.83
CA ALA A 127 -6.46 -11.81 -6.84
C ALA A 127 -7.87 -11.98 -7.40
N GLN A 128 -8.11 -11.50 -8.64
CA GLN A 128 -9.40 -11.66 -9.32
C GLN A 128 -9.77 -13.12 -9.53
N LEU A 129 -8.82 -13.97 -9.95
CA LEU A 129 -9.07 -15.41 -10.15
C LEU A 129 -9.30 -16.14 -8.82
N LYS A 130 -8.57 -15.80 -7.75
CA LYS A 130 -8.82 -16.30 -6.39
C LYS A 130 -10.24 -15.94 -5.95
N HIS A 131 -10.61 -14.67 -6.05
CA HIS A 131 -11.95 -14.18 -5.71
C HIS A 131 -13.05 -14.89 -6.53
N LEU A 132 -12.87 -15.02 -7.84
CA LEU A 132 -13.80 -15.76 -8.72
C LEU A 132 -13.90 -17.25 -8.34
N SER A 133 -12.78 -17.89 -7.98
CA SER A 133 -12.76 -19.30 -7.60
C SER A 133 -13.61 -19.59 -6.35
N THR A 134 -13.61 -18.68 -5.36
CA THR A 134 -14.46 -18.80 -4.16
C THR A 134 -15.94 -18.68 -4.51
N ARG A 135 -16.28 -17.93 -5.54
CA ARG A 135 -17.66 -17.70 -6.01
C ARG A 135 -18.19 -18.87 -6.84
N LEU A 136 -17.35 -19.51 -7.65
CA LEU A 136 -17.74 -20.71 -8.40
C LEU A 136 -18.07 -21.88 -7.49
N VAL A 137 -17.33 -22.09 -6.40
CA VAL A 137 -17.51 -23.24 -5.48
C VAL A 137 -18.87 -23.20 -4.78
N ARG A 138 -19.32 -22.04 -4.34
CA ARG A 138 -20.55 -21.89 -3.54
C ARG A 138 -21.80 -21.59 -4.37
N GLY A 139 -21.60 -21.21 -5.63
CA GLY A 139 -22.70 -20.78 -6.49
C GLY A 139 -23.54 -21.88 -7.10
N TRP A 140 -23.06 -23.13 -7.18
CA TRP A 140 -23.64 -24.20 -7.98
C TRP A 140 -24.15 -25.42 -7.20
N THR A 141 -23.97 -25.46 -5.89
CA THR A 141 -24.46 -26.57 -5.04
C THR A 141 -25.99 -26.75 -5.08
N HIS A 142 -26.74 -25.77 -5.53
CA HIS A 142 -28.19 -25.89 -5.72
C HIS A 142 -28.60 -26.55 -7.03
N LEU A 143 -27.76 -26.54 -8.07
CA LEU A 143 -28.03 -27.26 -9.32
C LEU A 143 -27.83 -28.78 -9.20
N GLU A 144 -26.95 -29.21 -8.31
CA GLU A 144 -26.73 -30.61 -7.99
C GLU A 144 -27.99 -31.29 -7.39
N ARG A 145 -28.83 -30.52 -6.68
CA ARG A 145 -30.03 -31.07 -6.02
C ARG A 145 -31.26 -31.13 -6.92
N GLN A 146 -31.25 -30.51 -8.11
CA GLN A 146 -32.44 -30.44 -8.95
C GLN A 146 -32.53 -31.47 -10.07
N LYS A 147 -31.47 -32.22 -10.38
CA LYS A 147 -31.51 -33.33 -11.38
C LYS A 147 -30.50 -34.40 -10.99
N GLY A 148 -30.88 -35.35 -10.19
CA GLY A 148 -30.02 -36.45 -9.97
C GLY A 148 -30.73 -37.64 -9.30
N GLY A 149 -31.15 -38.61 -10.08
CA GLY A 149 -31.17 -39.99 -9.64
C GLY A 149 -29.72 -40.47 -9.44
N ILE A 150 -29.52 -41.37 -8.52
CA ILE A 150 -28.24 -41.99 -8.18
C ILE A 150 -27.48 -42.42 -9.45
N GLY A 151 -26.35 -41.74 -9.75
CA GLY A 151 -25.37 -42.21 -10.76
C GLY A 151 -25.27 -41.47 -12.09
N LEU A 152 -26.02 -40.39 -12.34
CA LEU A 152 -25.92 -39.62 -13.60
C LEU A 152 -25.26 -38.26 -13.38
N ARG A 153 -23.95 -38.13 -13.71
CA ARG A 153 -23.26 -36.84 -13.88
C ARG A 153 -23.88 -36.12 -15.08
N GLY A 154 -24.52 -34.96 -14.82
CA GLY A 154 -25.06 -34.13 -15.89
C GLY A 154 -23.95 -33.34 -16.64
N PRO A 155 -24.18 -32.94 -17.91
CA PRO A 155 -23.20 -32.16 -18.71
C PRO A 155 -22.76 -30.85 -18.04
N GLY A 156 -23.55 -30.29 -17.10
CA GLY A 156 -23.19 -29.10 -16.32
C GLY A 156 -22.14 -29.35 -15.24
N GLU A 157 -22.07 -30.55 -14.64
CA GLU A 157 -21.03 -30.91 -13.66
C GLU A 157 -19.65 -30.99 -14.31
N THR A 158 -19.56 -31.61 -15.50
CA THR A 158 -18.29 -31.73 -16.24
C THR A 158 -17.76 -30.38 -16.71
N GLN A 159 -18.62 -29.46 -17.07
CA GLN A 159 -18.21 -28.10 -17.47
C GLN A 159 -17.66 -27.33 -16.25
N LEU A 160 -18.31 -27.43 -15.11
CA LEU A 160 -17.91 -26.76 -13.88
C LEU A 160 -16.60 -27.33 -13.31
N GLU A 161 -16.41 -28.62 -13.33
CA GLU A 161 -15.14 -29.27 -12.98
C GLU A 161 -14.02 -28.85 -13.93
N THR A 162 -14.31 -28.68 -15.21
CA THR A 162 -13.36 -28.23 -16.22
C THR A 162 -12.98 -26.77 -15.98
N ASP A 163 -13.96 -25.89 -15.72
CA ASP A 163 -13.72 -24.48 -15.44
C ASP A 163 -12.90 -24.29 -14.15
N ARG A 164 -13.20 -25.07 -13.09
CA ARG A 164 -12.42 -25.07 -11.84
C ARG A 164 -10.99 -25.54 -12.06
N ARG A 165 -10.79 -26.58 -12.87
CA ARG A 165 -9.46 -27.09 -13.20
C ARG A 165 -8.66 -26.04 -13.97
N LEU A 166 -9.25 -25.42 -14.99
CA LEU A 166 -8.61 -24.36 -15.78
C LEU A 166 -8.26 -23.16 -14.94
N LEU A 167 -9.15 -22.71 -14.04
CA LEU A 167 -8.86 -21.66 -13.07
C LEU A 167 -7.71 -22.04 -12.14
N GLY A 168 -7.72 -23.25 -11.60
CA GLY A 168 -6.65 -23.75 -10.74
C GLY A 168 -5.30 -23.81 -11.45
N GLU A 169 -5.28 -24.25 -12.70
CA GLU A 169 -4.08 -24.25 -13.55
C GLU A 169 -3.59 -22.82 -13.82
N ARG A 170 -4.50 -21.89 -14.11
CA ARG A 170 -4.13 -20.48 -14.33
C ARG A 170 -3.58 -19.82 -13.09
N ILE A 171 -4.19 -20.05 -11.92
CA ILE A 171 -3.68 -19.58 -10.62
C ILE A 171 -2.25 -20.09 -10.38
N LYS A 172 -1.99 -21.39 -10.58
CA LYS A 172 -0.64 -21.96 -10.43
C LYS A 172 0.38 -21.32 -11.39
N GLN A 173 -0.02 -21.10 -12.65
CA GLN A 173 0.85 -20.44 -13.63
C GLN A 173 1.20 -19.00 -13.23
N LEU A 174 0.22 -18.25 -12.70
CA LEU A 174 0.44 -16.87 -12.23
C LEU A 174 1.34 -16.83 -11.00
N GLN A 175 1.12 -17.74 -10.04
CA GLN A 175 1.98 -17.88 -8.86
C GLN A 175 3.43 -18.15 -9.27
N ALA A 176 3.68 -19.10 -10.17
CA ALA A 176 5.02 -19.40 -10.66
C ALA A 176 5.69 -18.21 -11.38
N LYS A 177 4.90 -17.40 -12.12
CA LYS A 177 5.41 -16.17 -12.74
C LYS A 177 5.78 -15.12 -11.70
N LEU A 178 4.94 -14.94 -10.68
CA LEU A 178 5.19 -13.98 -9.59
C LEU A 178 6.44 -14.38 -8.78
N GLU A 179 6.60 -15.66 -8.43
CA GLU A 179 7.82 -16.15 -7.77
C GLU A 179 9.10 -15.85 -8.57
N LYS A 180 9.02 -15.95 -9.90
CA LYS A 180 10.16 -15.59 -10.75
C LYS A 180 10.48 -14.10 -10.71
N VAL A 181 9.45 -13.24 -10.73
CA VAL A 181 9.61 -11.79 -10.62
C VAL A 181 10.17 -11.42 -9.25
N GLU A 182 9.70 -12.05 -8.18
CA GLU A 182 10.16 -11.85 -6.81
C GLU A 182 11.66 -12.17 -6.65
N ARG A 183 12.13 -13.30 -7.23
CA ARG A 183 13.56 -13.64 -7.25
C ARG A 183 14.41 -12.58 -7.96
N GLN A 184 13.93 -12.05 -9.07
CA GLN A 184 14.61 -10.96 -9.79
C GLN A 184 14.65 -9.67 -8.95
N ARG A 185 13.54 -9.32 -8.29
CA ARG A 185 13.49 -8.18 -7.35
C ARG A 185 14.47 -8.34 -6.20
N TRP A 186 14.56 -9.53 -5.62
CA TRP A 186 15.51 -9.79 -4.53
C TRP A 186 16.95 -9.46 -4.92
N GLN A 187 17.37 -9.81 -6.14
CA GLN A 187 18.71 -9.45 -6.65
C GLN A 187 18.90 -7.92 -6.76
N VAL A 188 17.89 -7.22 -7.26
CA VAL A 188 17.91 -5.74 -7.36
C VAL A 188 17.90 -5.09 -5.97
N ARG A 189 17.13 -5.64 -5.02
CA ARG A 189 17.12 -5.18 -3.62
C ARG A 189 18.50 -5.32 -2.97
N LYS A 190 19.15 -6.45 -3.14
CA LYS A 190 20.49 -6.69 -2.60
C LYS A 190 21.50 -5.63 -3.05
N SER A 191 21.38 -5.13 -4.27
CA SER A 191 22.24 -4.02 -4.74
C SER A 191 21.90 -2.66 -4.11
N ARG A 192 20.72 -2.52 -3.47
CA ARG A 192 20.25 -1.31 -2.78
C ARG A 192 20.40 -1.36 -1.27
N GLU A 193 20.73 -2.52 -0.66
CA GLU A 193 20.86 -2.69 0.79
C GLU A 193 21.81 -1.69 1.45
N ALA A 194 22.78 -1.18 0.69
CA ALA A 194 23.72 -0.16 1.15
C ALA A 194 23.14 1.27 1.16
N LEU A 195 21.98 1.51 0.54
CA LEU A 195 21.40 2.84 0.44
C LEU A 195 20.33 3.07 1.51
N PRO A 196 20.32 4.26 2.14
CA PRO A 196 19.23 4.68 3.00
C PRO A 196 17.89 4.66 2.26
N THR A 197 16.88 4.01 2.86
CA THR A 197 15.56 3.83 2.26
C THR A 197 14.43 4.29 3.17
N VAL A 198 13.49 5.04 2.62
CA VAL A 198 12.32 5.57 3.29
C VAL A 198 11.07 5.15 2.54
N ALA A 199 10.07 4.62 3.23
CA ALA A 199 8.77 4.29 2.63
C ALA A 199 7.67 5.23 3.14
N LEU A 200 6.80 5.66 2.25
CA LEU A 200 5.57 6.36 2.61
C LEU A 200 4.47 5.33 2.89
N ALA A 201 3.88 5.36 4.05
CA ALA A 201 2.73 4.53 4.42
C ALA A 201 1.59 5.43 4.91
N GLY A 202 0.34 5.00 4.72
CA GLY A 202 -0.80 5.78 5.20
C GLY A 202 -2.07 5.48 4.42
N TYR A 203 -3.16 6.00 4.94
CA TYR A 203 -4.49 5.80 4.36
C TYR A 203 -4.58 6.36 2.93
N THR A 204 -5.50 5.85 2.10
CA THR A 204 -5.76 6.43 0.79
C THR A 204 -6.16 7.91 0.94
N ASN A 205 -5.79 8.71 -0.05
CA ASN A 205 -6.05 10.16 -0.06
C ASN A 205 -5.42 10.97 1.11
N SER A 206 -4.49 10.41 1.90
CA SER A 206 -3.76 11.19 2.92
C SER A 206 -2.70 12.15 2.34
N GLY A 207 -2.48 12.09 1.02
CA GLY A 207 -1.52 12.94 0.30
C GLY A 207 -0.11 12.36 0.18
N LYS A 208 0.05 11.02 0.26
CA LYS A 208 1.35 10.34 0.09
C LYS A 208 2.04 10.69 -1.24
N SER A 209 1.34 10.51 -2.35
CA SER A 209 1.90 10.77 -3.68
C SER A 209 2.20 12.26 -3.91
N THR A 210 1.41 13.17 -3.33
CA THR A 210 1.69 14.61 -3.32
C THR A 210 2.97 14.91 -2.55
N LEU A 211 3.11 14.32 -1.36
CA LEU A 211 4.31 14.44 -0.53
C LEU A 211 5.54 13.84 -1.22
N PHE A 212 5.38 12.68 -1.86
CA PHE A 212 6.43 12.05 -2.65
C PHE A 212 6.93 12.98 -3.78
N ASN A 213 6.02 13.57 -4.55
CA ASN A 213 6.38 14.51 -5.61
C ASN A 213 7.11 15.74 -5.06
N ALA A 214 6.62 16.31 -3.96
CA ALA A 214 7.24 17.46 -3.32
C ALA A 214 8.67 17.17 -2.85
N LEU A 215 8.91 15.98 -2.28
CA LEU A 215 10.23 15.59 -1.77
C LEU A 215 11.20 15.12 -2.87
N THR A 216 10.71 14.63 -4.00
CA THR A 216 11.55 14.04 -5.05
C THR A 216 11.62 14.85 -6.34
N ARG A 217 10.82 15.92 -6.46
CA ARG A 217 10.58 16.67 -7.71
C ARG A 217 10.14 15.75 -8.86
N ALA A 218 9.45 14.68 -8.54
CA ALA A 218 8.86 13.78 -9.51
C ALA A 218 7.50 14.32 -9.96
N ASP A 219 7.06 13.88 -11.11
CA ASP A 219 5.74 14.20 -11.67
C ASP A 219 4.87 12.95 -11.69
N VAL A 220 4.69 12.33 -10.53
CA VAL A 220 3.77 11.20 -10.37
C VAL A 220 2.34 11.73 -10.34
N LEU A 221 1.44 11.11 -11.06
CA LEU A 221 0.02 11.49 -11.14
C LEU A 221 -0.60 11.56 -9.73
N THR A 222 -0.81 12.78 -9.25
CA THR A 222 -1.58 13.07 -8.06
C THR A 222 -3.00 13.40 -8.48
N LYS A 223 -3.93 12.48 -8.25
CA LYS A 223 -5.37 12.74 -8.42
C LYS A 223 -6.05 12.52 -7.09
N ASP A 224 -7.11 13.27 -6.82
CA ASP A 224 -8.01 13.03 -5.68
C ASP A 224 -8.84 11.75 -5.90
N GLN A 225 -8.14 10.64 -6.09
CA GLN A 225 -8.70 9.32 -6.33
C GLN A 225 -8.06 8.32 -5.38
N LEU A 226 -8.88 7.42 -4.84
CA LEU A 226 -8.38 6.34 -4.00
C LEU A 226 -7.50 5.40 -4.83
N PHE A 227 -6.44 4.87 -4.22
CA PHE A 227 -5.45 4.00 -4.87
C PHE A 227 -4.81 4.63 -6.12
N ALA A 228 -4.44 5.92 -6.04
CA ALA A 228 -3.73 6.60 -7.13
C ALA A 228 -2.41 5.90 -7.49
N THR A 229 -1.71 5.37 -6.50
CA THR A 229 -0.49 4.57 -6.64
C THR A 229 -0.77 3.12 -6.24
N LEU A 230 -0.59 2.18 -7.17
CA LEU A 230 -0.64 0.74 -6.92
C LEU A 230 0.75 0.12 -7.02
N ASP A 231 1.53 0.51 -8.02
CA ASP A 231 2.90 0.04 -8.22
C ASP A 231 3.88 0.92 -7.44
N PRO A 232 4.76 0.36 -6.59
CA PRO A 232 5.72 1.16 -5.83
C PRO A 232 6.66 1.92 -6.77
N THR A 233 6.85 3.19 -6.48
CA THR A 233 7.76 4.04 -7.25
C THR A 233 8.91 4.51 -6.37
N TRP A 234 10.15 4.25 -6.82
CA TRP A 234 11.36 4.68 -6.13
C TRP A 234 11.96 5.91 -6.77
N ARG A 235 12.30 6.91 -5.96
CA ARG A 235 13.02 8.11 -6.39
C ARG A 235 14.01 8.55 -5.32
N ARG A 236 14.98 9.33 -5.74
CA ARG A 236 15.95 9.93 -4.83
C ARG A 236 15.33 11.14 -4.13
N LEU A 237 15.57 11.27 -2.82
CA LEU A 237 15.23 12.47 -2.06
C LEU A 237 16.02 13.67 -2.62
N ASN A 238 15.31 14.73 -2.98
CA ASN A 238 15.93 15.92 -3.56
C ASN A 238 16.58 16.77 -2.46
N GLY A 239 17.68 17.47 -2.80
CA GLY A 239 18.37 18.37 -1.87
C GLY A 239 19.25 17.69 -0.82
N SER A 240 19.31 16.35 -0.78
CA SER A 240 20.25 15.63 0.07
C SER A 240 21.58 15.42 -0.63
N LYS A 241 22.70 15.58 0.10
CA LYS A 241 24.05 15.20 -0.36
C LYS A 241 24.15 13.67 -0.48
N ASP A 242 23.50 12.95 0.42
CA ASP A 242 23.44 11.50 0.43
C ASP A 242 22.35 10.97 -0.51
N THR A 243 22.58 9.78 -1.04
CA THR A 243 21.58 9.10 -1.87
C THR A 243 20.57 8.39 -0.98
N ILE A 244 19.53 9.11 -0.56
CA ILE A 244 18.39 8.54 0.16
C ILE A 244 17.29 8.21 -0.85
N LEU A 245 16.79 6.98 -0.82
CA LEU A 245 15.71 6.51 -1.69
C LEU A 245 14.37 6.62 -0.97
N LEU A 246 13.39 7.21 -1.66
CA LEU A 246 12.02 7.33 -1.19
C LEU A 246 11.12 6.42 -2.03
N ALA A 247 10.23 5.67 -1.37
CA ALA A 247 9.23 4.83 -2.01
C ALA A 247 7.82 5.39 -1.76
N ASP A 248 7.04 5.62 -2.82
CA ASP A 248 5.59 5.78 -2.71
C ASP A 248 4.93 4.41 -2.75
N THR A 249 4.05 4.13 -1.81
CA THR A 249 3.40 2.81 -1.67
C THR A 249 1.89 2.91 -1.82
N VAL A 250 1.23 1.77 -1.92
CA VAL A 250 -0.23 1.67 -1.99
C VAL A 250 -0.86 2.29 -0.74
N GLY A 251 -1.93 3.05 -0.94
CA GLY A 251 -2.73 3.56 0.17
C GLY A 251 -3.58 2.48 0.81
N PHE A 252 -3.74 2.54 2.12
CA PHE A 252 -4.62 1.65 2.86
C PHE A 252 -6.06 2.18 2.86
N VAL A 253 -7.02 1.28 3.00
CA VAL A 253 -8.44 1.59 3.21
C VAL A 253 -8.98 0.66 4.29
N SER A 254 -10.11 1.03 4.89
CA SER A 254 -10.81 0.17 5.84
C SER A 254 -11.23 -1.14 5.19
N ASP A 255 -11.27 -2.21 5.96
CA ASP A 255 -11.79 -3.52 5.55
C ASP A 255 -11.19 -4.05 4.24
N LEU A 256 -9.85 -3.87 4.06
CA LEU A 256 -9.14 -4.55 2.98
C LEU A 256 -9.26 -6.07 3.18
N PRO A 257 -9.84 -6.81 2.22
CA PRO A 257 -9.90 -8.26 2.31
C PRO A 257 -8.50 -8.87 2.45
N HIS A 258 -8.33 -9.83 3.36
CA HIS A 258 -7.04 -10.51 3.57
C HIS A 258 -6.47 -11.11 2.29
N GLU A 259 -7.34 -11.61 1.40
CA GLU A 259 -6.93 -12.12 0.08
C GLU A 259 -6.24 -11.06 -0.78
N LEU A 260 -6.66 -9.78 -0.65
CA LEU A 260 -6.02 -8.65 -1.33
C LEU A 260 -4.71 -8.26 -0.67
N VAL A 261 -4.64 -8.23 0.66
CA VAL A 261 -3.39 -7.99 1.40
C VAL A 261 -2.34 -9.03 0.99
N GLU A 262 -2.73 -10.32 0.92
CA GLU A 262 -1.83 -11.40 0.46
C GLU A 262 -1.40 -11.23 -1.00
N ALA A 263 -2.32 -10.88 -1.89
CA ALA A 263 -2.01 -10.68 -3.31
C ALA A 263 -1.06 -9.49 -3.54
N PHE A 264 -1.16 -8.44 -2.73
CA PHE A 264 -0.33 -7.25 -2.79
C PHE A 264 0.84 -7.23 -1.81
N LYS A 265 1.05 -8.35 -1.10
CA LYS A 265 2.15 -8.47 -0.13
C LYS A 265 3.48 -8.03 -0.70
N SER A 266 3.80 -8.43 -1.93
CA SER A 266 5.06 -8.06 -2.60
C SER A 266 5.17 -6.57 -2.92
N THR A 267 4.05 -5.88 -3.13
CA THR A 267 4.01 -4.41 -3.29
C THR A 267 4.20 -3.72 -1.94
N LEU A 268 3.63 -4.28 -0.88
CA LEU A 268 3.78 -3.80 0.49
C LEU A 268 5.15 -4.18 1.10
N GLU A 269 5.83 -5.20 0.57
CA GLU A 269 7.16 -5.62 1.00
C GLU A 269 8.21 -4.50 0.88
N GLU A 270 8.04 -3.56 -0.04
CA GLU A 270 8.93 -2.40 -0.14
C GLU A 270 8.89 -1.55 1.15
N THR A 271 7.76 -1.56 1.87
CA THR A 271 7.65 -0.95 3.21
C THR A 271 8.44 -1.74 4.25
N VAL A 272 8.40 -3.07 4.19
CA VAL A 272 9.09 -3.97 5.13
C VAL A 272 10.63 -3.84 5.04
N TYR A 273 11.14 -3.55 3.85
CA TYR A 273 12.58 -3.36 3.63
C TYR A 273 13.06 -1.92 3.81
N ALA A 274 12.17 -0.98 4.08
CA ALA A 274 12.56 0.38 4.40
C ALA A 274 13.24 0.47 5.76
N GLN A 275 14.14 1.43 5.92
CA GLN A 275 14.81 1.70 7.20
C GLN A 275 14.07 2.76 8.02
N LEU A 276 13.17 3.50 7.37
CA LEU A 276 12.30 4.51 7.99
C LEU A 276 10.96 4.50 7.28
N ILE A 277 9.88 4.58 8.04
CA ILE A 277 8.52 4.77 7.53
C ILE A 277 8.07 6.20 7.82
N LEU A 278 7.50 6.87 6.82
CA LEU A 278 6.74 8.09 6.99
C LEU A 278 5.26 7.73 6.95
N GLN A 279 4.63 7.71 8.12
CA GLN A 279 3.20 7.45 8.24
C GLN A 279 2.43 8.74 7.99
N VAL A 280 1.85 8.86 6.78
CA VAL A 280 1.16 10.07 6.33
C VAL A 280 -0.33 10.01 6.67
N MET A 281 -0.81 11.04 7.38
CA MET A 281 -2.19 11.18 7.84
C MET A 281 -2.74 12.54 7.44
N ASP A 282 -4.02 12.62 7.11
CA ASP A 282 -4.71 13.89 6.89
C ASP A 282 -5.12 14.50 8.23
N VAL A 283 -4.62 15.69 8.56
CA VAL A 283 -4.92 16.35 9.85
C VAL A 283 -6.35 16.84 9.93
N ALA A 284 -7.00 17.08 8.79
CA ALA A 284 -8.35 17.63 8.73
C ALA A 284 -9.45 16.56 8.92
N GLU A 285 -9.10 15.27 8.93
CA GLU A 285 -10.09 14.19 9.09
C GLU A 285 -10.43 13.94 10.56
N ASN A 286 -11.73 13.81 10.85
CA ASN A 286 -12.23 13.62 12.21
C ASN A 286 -11.95 12.21 12.74
N ASP A 287 -11.90 11.20 11.87
CA ASP A 287 -11.68 9.78 12.15
C ASP A 287 -10.19 9.37 12.08
N ARG A 288 -9.27 10.35 12.12
CA ARG A 288 -7.82 10.15 11.98
C ARG A 288 -7.24 9.07 12.90
N LEU A 289 -7.75 8.95 14.14
CA LEU A 289 -7.26 7.95 15.10
C LEU A 289 -7.63 6.52 14.69
N ASP A 290 -8.81 6.34 14.12
CA ASP A 290 -9.24 5.02 13.63
C ASP A 290 -8.49 4.64 12.37
N ARG A 291 -8.27 5.58 11.45
CA ARG A 291 -7.42 5.37 10.27
C ARG A 291 -5.96 5.09 10.64
N GLU A 292 -5.43 5.74 11.68
CA GLU A 292 -4.10 5.44 12.21
C GLU A 292 -4.02 3.99 12.72
N ARG A 293 -5.06 3.51 13.42
CA ARG A 293 -5.15 2.11 13.88
C ARG A 293 -5.15 1.14 12.72
N VAL A 294 -5.96 1.40 11.67
CA VAL A 294 -5.99 0.57 10.46
C VAL A 294 -4.61 0.48 9.81
N VAL A 295 -3.95 1.61 9.61
CA VAL A 295 -2.59 1.63 9.04
C VAL A 295 -1.61 0.83 9.89
N ARG A 296 -1.64 1.01 11.22
CA ARG A 296 -0.77 0.29 12.15
C ARG A 296 -1.04 -1.21 12.15
N GLN A 297 -2.31 -1.62 12.06
CA GLN A 297 -2.68 -3.02 11.95
C GLN A 297 -2.12 -3.65 10.67
N VAL A 298 -2.28 -3.01 9.52
CA VAL A 298 -1.73 -3.50 8.25
C VAL A 298 -0.21 -3.56 8.29
N LEU A 299 0.48 -2.54 8.85
CA LEU A 299 1.93 -2.57 9.03
C LEU A 299 2.38 -3.75 9.89
N LYS A 300 1.61 -4.10 10.93
CA LYS A 300 1.86 -5.29 11.76
C LYS A 300 1.63 -6.59 11.00
N GLU A 301 0.58 -6.70 10.21
CA GLU A 301 0.25 -7.89 9.39
C GLU A 301 1.34 -8.18 8.35
N ILE A 302 1.98 -7.16 7.79
CA ILE A 302 3.10 -7.32 6.86
C ILE A 302 4.46 -7.45 7.55
N GLY A 303 4.55 -7.31 8.88
CA GLY A 303 5.80 -7.40 9.64
C GLY A 303 6.67 -6.14 9.60
N ALA A 304 6.07 -4.97 9.39
CA ALA A 304 6.75 -3.66 9.34
C ALA A 304 6.59 -2.84 10.63
N ASP A 305 5.98 -3.40 11.68
CA ASP A 305 5.69 -2.71 12.94
C ASP A 305 6.92 -2.34 13.79
N GLN A 306 8.06 -3.00 13.53
CA GLN A 306 9.34 -2.72 14.21
C GLN A 306 10.21 -1.67 13.50
N ILE A 307 9.78 -1.21 12.34
CA ILE A 307 10.53 -0.20 11.59
C ILE A 307 10.30 1.18 12.21
N PRO A 308 11.36 1.97 12.46
CA PRO A 308 11.22 3.34 12.95
C PRO A 308 10.25 4.13 12.07
N THR A 309 9.33 4.86 12.74
CA THR A 309 8.25 5.57 12.04
C THR A 309 8.16 7.02 12.48
N ILE A 310 8.15 7.94 11.54
CA ILE A 310 7.81 9.35 11.75
C ILE A 310 6.35 9.55 11.33
N ARG A 311 5.52 10.09 12.23
CA ARG A 311 4.14 10.48 11.91
C ARG A 311 4.11 11.82 11.20
N VAL A 312 3.50 11.87 10.03
CA VAL A 312 3.39 13.06 9.20
C VAL A 312 1.92 13.46 9.10
N TYR A 313 1.52 14.49 9.82
CA TYR A 313 0.20 15.11 9.72
C TYR A 313 0.21 16.11 8.57
N ASN A 314 -0.33 15.67 7.44
CA ASN A 314 -0.39 16.44 6.19
C ASN A 314 -1.68 17.25 6.10
N LYS A 315 -1.72 18.19 5.15
CA LYS A 315 -2.85 19.06 4.81
C LYS A 315 -3.20 20.09 5.89
N ILE A 316 -2.18 20.63 6.57
CA ILE A 316 -2.37 21.73 7.55
C ILE A 316 -2.99 22.98 6.91
N ASP A 317 -2.87 23.15 5.60
CA ASP A 317 -3.52 24.19 4.81
C ASP A 317 -5.05 24.21 4.97
N LYS A 318 -5.66 23.04 5.24
CA LYS A 318 -7.10 22.93 5.51
C LYS A 318 -7.52 23.38 6.92
N THR A 319 -6.60 23.34 7.87
CA THR A 319 -6.88 23.63 9.29
C THR A 319 -6.29 24.96 9.76
N GLY A 320 -5.42 25.57 8.96
CA GLY A 320 -4.67 26.78 9.34
C GLY A 320 -3.63 26.53 10.43
N ALA A 321 -3.28 25.27 10.71
CA ALA A 321 -2.24 24.93 11.69
C ALA A 321 -0.86 25.33 11.15
N LYS A 322 0.06 25.70 12.05
CA LYS A 322 1.43 26.05 11.68
C LYS A 322 2.29 24.78 11.53
N PRO A 323 3.26 24.78 10.60
CA PRO A 323 4.26 23.74 10.52
C PRO A 323 4.96 23.55 11.86
N THR A 324 5.02 22.32 12.34
CA THR A 324 5.60 22.00 13.66
C THR A 324 6.26 20.64 13.63
N MET A 325 7.37 20.48 14.34
CA MET A 325 8.05 19.23 14.54
C MET A 325 8.14 18.91 16.03
N LEU A 326 7.71 17.71 16.41
CA LEU A 326 7.79 17.20 17.78
C LEU A 326 8.84 16.10 17.83
N TRP A 327 9.66 16.12 18.87
CA TRP A 327 10.76 15.21 19.10
C TRP A 327 10.38 14.11 20.07
N ASP A 328 11.00 12.95 19.94
CA ASP A 328 10.95 11.88 20.92
C ASP A 328 12.01 12.10 22.03
N GLU A 329 12.04 11.17 23.00
CA GLU A 329 13.00 11.20 24.11
C GLU A 329 14.46 11.05 23.65
N ASN A 330 14.70 10.52 22.47
CA ASN A 330 16.02 10.33 21.86
C ASN A 330 16.45 11.52 20.98
N GLY A 331 15.65 12.57 20.94
CA GLY A 331 15.89 13.76 20.10
C GLY A 331 15.76 13.49 18.61
N LEU A 332 14.98 12.48 18.22
CA LEU A 332 14.55 12.22 16.83
C LEU A 332 13.15 12.76 16.60
N ALA A 333 12.84 13.12 15.37
CA ALA A 333 11.51 13.58 15.03
C ALA A 333 10.50 12.42 15.16
N ALA A 334 9.50 12.61 16.01
CA ALA A 334 8.41 11.65 16.21
C ALA A 334 7.18 12.02 15.40
N THR A 335 6.91 13.33 15.28
CA THR A 335 5.70 13.84 14.60
C THR A 335 6.02 15.15 13.90
N ILE A 336 5.51 15.32 12.67
CA ILE A 336 5.69 16.51 11.86
C ILE A 336 4.34 16.93 11.28
N PHE A 337 4.01 18.23 11.38
CA PHE A 337 2.84 18.84 10.78
C PHE A 337 3.28 19.65 9.56
N LEU A 338 2.68 19.37 8.39
CA LEU A 338 3.07 19.99 7.13
C LEU A 338 1.91 20.06 6.12
N SER A 339 2.09 20.82 5.05
CA SER A 339 1.27 20.73 3.84
C SER A 339 2.15 20.34 2.64
N ALA A 340 1.89 19.15 2.10
CA ALA A 340 2.55 18.70 0.88
C ALA A 340 2.10 19.51 -0.36
N LEU A 341 0.92 20.14 -0.29
CA LEU A 341 0.37 20.96 -1.38
C LEU A 341 1.02 22.34 -1.46
N THR A 342 1.11 23.04 -0.33
CA THR A 342 1.69 24.39 -0.27
C THR A 342 3.20 24.40 -0.11
N GLY A 343 3.78 23.28 0.33
CA GLY A 343 5.20 23.15 0.63
C GLY A 343 5.57 23.51 2.06
N GLU A 344 4.64 24.02 2.86
CA GLU A 344 4.88 24.43 4.24
C GLU A 344 5.29 23.24 5.12
N GLY A 345 6.42 23.34 5.81
CA GLY A 345 6.95 22.31 6.70
C GLY A 345 7.71 21.18 6.00
N LEU A 346 7.88 21.18 4.68
CA LEU A 346 8.68 20.18 3.96
C LEU A 346 10.14 20.20 4.38
N GLU A 347 10.69 21.39 4.71
CA GLU A 347 12.06 21.55 5.18
C GLU A 347 12.27 20.82 6.52
N LEU A 348 11.28 20.90 7.43
CA LEU A 348 11.32 20.18 8.71
C LEU A 348 11.38 18.65 8.49
N LEU A 349 10.57 18.13 7.55
CA LEU A 349 10.59 16.71 7.23
C LEU A 349 11.91 16.30 6.58
N HIS A 350 12.44 17.12 5.68
CA HIS A 350 13.73 16.87 5.05
C HIS A 350 14.86 16.80 6.08
N GLU A 351 14.91 17.77 7.01
CA GLU A 351 15.86 17.79 8.12
C GLU A 351 15.72 16.53 9.00
N ALA A 352 14.48 16.17 9.35
CA ALA A 352 14.20 14.98 10.16
C ALA A 352 14.71 13.69 9.52
N ILE A 353 14.50 13.51 8.22
CA ILE A 353 14.98 12.34 7.47
C ILE A 353 16.50 12.30 7.48
N ILE A 354 17.17 13.40 7.19
CA ILE A 354 18.62 13.47 7.19
C ILE A 354 19.18 13.17 8.58
N LYS A 355 18.63 13.80 9.63
CA LYS A 355 19.03 13.58 11.01
C LYS A 355 18.85 12.13 11.43
N PHE A 356 17.75 11.48 11.02
CA PHE A 356 17.51 10.08 11.30
C PHE A 356 18.63 9.18 10.75
N PHE A 357 19.05 9.36 9.51
CA PHE A 357 20.11 8.53 8.90
C PHE A 357 21.51 8.90 9.35
N HIS A 358 21.71 10.11 9.92
CA HIS A 358 22.98 10.54 10.47
C HIS A 358 23.11 10.28 11.98
N ARG A 359 22.06 9.79 12.65
CA ARG A 359 22.05 9.58 14.11
C ARG A 359 23.17 8.69 14.62
N ASP A 360 23.57 7.69 13.83
CA ASP A 360 24.62 6.73 14.16
C ASP A 360 25.95 7.04 13.47
N GLN A 361 26.08 8.23 12.89
CA GLN A 361 27.33 8.63 12.24
C GLN A 361 28.31 9.15 13.28
N VAL A 362 29.50 8.58 13.24
CA VAL A 362 30.67 9.07 13.96
C VAL A 362 31.58 9.78 12.98
N GLU A 363 32.11 10.93 13.42
CA GLU A 363 33.03 11.73 12.65
C GLU A 363 34.31 11.88 13.47
N GLY A 364 35.46 11.75 12.81
CA GLY A 364 36.73 11.90 13.47
C GLY A 364 37.90 11.59 12.54
N TRP A 365 39.09 11.85 13.02
CA TRP A 365 40.32 11.60 12.29
C TRP A 365 40.85 10.17 12.54
N LEU A 366 41.13 9.47 11.45
CA LEU A 366 41.78 8.19 11.42
C LEU A 366 43.22 8.35 10.98
N PHE A 367 44.17 7.94 11.83
CA PHE A 367 45.58 7.86 11.44
C PHE A 367 45.85 6.53 10.75
N LEU A 368 46.41 6.59 9.54
CA LEU A 368 46.67 5.45 8.71
C LEU A 368 48.18 5.12 8.64
N GLU A 369 48.46 3.87 8.80
CA GLU A 369 49.82 3.33 8.55
C GLU A 369 49.99 2.99 7.07
N GLN A 370 51.24 2.92 6.61
CA GLN A 370 51.57 2.56 5.22
C GLN A 370 51.04 1.19 4.81
N SER A 371 50.86 0.28 5.76
CA SER A 371 50.27 -1.07 5.58
C SER A 371 48.81 -1.07 5.25
N GLN A 372 48.07 0.04 5.52
CA GLN A 372 46.61 0.14 5.43
C GLN A 372 46.11 0.76 4.12
N GLN A 373 46.87 0.71 3.04
CA GLN A 373 46.49 1.30 1.73
C GLN A 373 45.21 0.68 1.15
N LYS A 374 44.96 -0.61 1.40
CA LYS A 374 43.73 -1.27 0.93
C LYS A 374 42.49 -0.71 1.64
N LEU A 375 42.59 -0.46 2.92
CA LEU A 375 41.53 0.19 3.71
C LEU A 375 41.29 1.60 3.18
N LEU A 376 42.33 2.38 2.97
CA LEU A 376 42.24 3.74 2.42
C LEU A 376 41.54 3.76 1.06
N GLN A 377 41.90 2.89 0.15
CA GLN A 377 41.24 2.77 -1.15
C GLN A 377 39.74 2.46 -1.01
N GLN A 378 39.37 1.61 -0.04
CA GLN A 378 37.98 1.29 0.21
C GLN A 378 37.22 2.51 0.78
N LEU A 379 37.84 3.25 1.71
CA LEU A 379 37.25 4.47 2.28
C LEU A 379 36.98 5.53 1.20
N TYR A 380 37.90 5.70 0.24
CA TYR A 380 37.71 6.58 -0.91
C TYR A 380 36.62 6.08 -1.85
N ARG A 381 36.64 4.79 -2.17
CA ARG A 381 35.62 4.17 -3.03
C ARG A 381 34.21 4.36 -2.48
N GLU A 382 34.07 4.32 -1.17
CA GLU A 382 32.81 4.53 -0.48
C GLU A 382 32.51 6.00 -0.17
N ARG A 383 33.39 6.93 -0.54
CA ARG A 383 33.28 8.38 -0.30
C ARG A 383 33.11 8.75 1.17
N LEU A 384 33.76 8.02 2.06
CA LEU A 384 33.72 8.23 3.52
C LEU A 384 34.76 9.26 3.99
N VAL A 385 35.75 9.58 3.17
CA VAL A 385 36.81 10.57 3.42
C VAL A 385 36.27 11.96 3.12
N GLN A 386 36.32 12.86 4.12
CA GLN A 386 35.93 14.27 4.00
C GLN A 386 37.14 15.16 3.76
N GLU A 387 38.20 14.92 4.50
CA GLU A 387 39.44 15.71 4.45
C GLU A 387 40.65 14.79 4.63
N GLU A 388 41.76 15.22 4.10
CA GLU A 388 43.08 14.59 4.27
C GLU A 388 44.07 15.53 4.90
N ASN A 389 44.96 15.02 5.72
CA ASN A 389 46.07 15.78 6.28
C ASN A 389 47.32 14.89 6.37
N TYR A 390 48.49 15.52 6.15
CA TYR A 390 49.81 14.92 6.35
C TYR A 390 50.55 15.73 7.40
N ASP A 391 50.99 15.09 8.46
CA ASP A 391 51.76 15.79 9.46
C ASP A 391 53.23 16.02 9.01
N ALA A 392 53.97 16.82 9.79
CA ALA A 392 55.37 17.12 9.50
C ALA A 392 56.29 15.88 9.51
N ALA A 393 55.84 14.78 10.07
CA ALA A 393 56.51 13.48 10.07
C ALA A 393 56.08 12.57 8.93
N GLY A 394 55.21 13.04 8.02
CA GLY A 394 54.68 12.28 6.86
C GLY A 394 53.59 11.24 7.24
N ARG A 395 53.03 11.31 8.45
CA ARG A 395 51.91 10.43 8.84
C ARG A 395 50.63 10.92 8.15
N HIS A 396 49.95 9.97 7.50
CA HIS A 396 48.70 10.25 6.77
C HIS A 396 47.49 10.11 7.71
N SER A 397 46.66 11.13 7.76
CA SER A 397 45.39 11.11 8.48
C SER A 397 44.24 11.51 7.59
N VAL A 398 43.11 10.87 7.77
CA VAL A 398 41.90 11.15 7.02
C VAL A 398 40.73 11.42 7.98
N ARG A 399 39.99 12.46 7.73
CA ARG A 399 38.76 12.75 8.45
C ARG A 399 37.64 11.94 7.84
N LEU A 400 37.09 11.04 8.62
CA LEU A 400 36.03 10.14 8.21
C LEU A 400 34.69 10.58 8.77
N LYS A 401 33.65 10.39 7.97
CA LYS A 401 32.25 10.43 8.39
C LYS A 401 31.63 9.08 8.06
N ILE A 402 31.40 8.25 9.07
CA ILE A 402 31.04 6.85 8.90
C ILE A 402 29.96 6.44 9.91
N SER A 403 29.00 5.60 9.49
CA SER A 403 28.05 5.01 10.45
C SER A 403 28.75 3.97 11.34
N GLU A 404 28.34 3.89 12.60
CA GLU A 404 28.89 2.95 13.57
C GLU A 404 28.80 1.49 13.07
N LYS A 405 27.69 1.14 12.40
CA LYS A 405 27.51 -0.17 11.76
C LYS A 405 28.59 -0.42 10.68
N ARG A 406 28.85 0.56 9.81
CA ARG A 406 29.84 0.42 8.75
C ARG A 406 31.25 0.42 9.28
N ARG A 407 31.52 1.21 10.32
CA ARG A 407 32.79 1.20 11.04
C ARG A 407 33.13 -0.22 11.51
N LYS A 408 32.22 -0.88 12.25
CA LYS A 408 32.40 -2.25 12.72
C LYS A 408 32.59 -3.27 11.60
N GLN A 409 31.89 -3.11 10.46
CA GLN A 409 32.09 -3.98 9.30
C GLN A 409 33.48 -3.83 8.68
N LEU A 410 33.98 -2.61 8.56
CA LEU A 410 35.33 -2.36 8.03
C LEU A 410 36.39 -2.83 9.00
N GLU A 411 36.20 -2.62 10.30
CA GLU A 411 37.07 -3.15 11.34
C GLU A 411 37.22 -4.69 11.26
N ALA A 412 36.09 -5.39 11.08
CA ALA A 412 36.09 -6.84 10.91
C ALA A 412 36.72 -7.29 9.59
N LEU A 413 36.44 -6.57 8.48
CA LEU A 413 36.93 -6.93 7.13
C LEU A 413 38.46 -6.78 7.01
N TYR A 414 39.00 -5.70 7.60
CA TYR A 414 40.41 -5.36 7.52
C TYR A 414 41.19 -5.75 8.78
N ASN A 415 40.53 -6.34 9.77
CA ASN A 415 41.09 -6.72 11.08
C ASN A 415 41.90 -5.57 11.71
N CYS A 416 41.36 -4.37 11.63
CA CYS A 416 41.98 -3.12 12.06
C CYS A 416 40.97 -2.24 12.78
N PRO A 417 41.22 -1.82 14.03
CA PRO A 417 40.33 -0.91 14.73
C PRO A 417 40.38 0.49 14.11
N LEU A 418 39.21 1.05 13.83
CA LEU A 418 39.05 2.41 13.33
C LEU A 418 38.86 3.38 14.50
N ASN A 419 39.96 3.68 15.19
CA ASN A 419 39.97 4.61 16.32
C ASN A 419 39.87 6.06 15.79
N LEU A 420 38.69 6.62 15.81
CA LEU A 420 38.43 8.00 15.40
C LEU A 420 38.75 8.94 16.57
N SER A 421 39.62 9.90 16.35
CA SER A 421 39.98 10.95 17.32
C SER A 421 39.41 12.29 16.95
N ASN A 422 39.01 13.08 17.93
CA ASN A 422 38.75 14.49 17.72
C ASN A 422 40.12 15.20 17.76
N LEU A 423 40.52 15.79 16.64
CA LEU A 423 41.68 16.68 16.56
C LEU A 423 41.33 18.06 17.08
#